data_b86cd6f3b32440abaac3fffca2b6b6a5
#
_entry.id   b86cd6f3b32440abaac3fffca2b6b6a5
#
_cell.length_a   1.000
_cell.length_b   1.000
_cell.length_c   1.000
_cell.angle_alpha   90.00
_cell.angle_beta   90.00
_cell.angle_gamma   90.00
#
_symmetry.space_group_name_H-M   'P 1'
#
loop_
_entity.id
_entity.type
_entity.pdbx_description
1 polymer ?
#
loop_
_entity_poly.entity_id
_entity_poly.type
_entity_poly.pdbx_seq_one_letter_code
_entity_poly.pdbx_strand_id
1 'polypeptide(L)'
;MARFAQNAVNWGEISPAFYGRQDLPQYRAGCSTMRNMYVAPRGGANSRAGTKFVGQCLQEASASSTTPELIPFTFNVEQAYCLEWGEFYMRVIADGAYVLEDGFTLSSASNASPGVFSASGNDFVVGDWVYLGDMEGMTELNGRTFKVASIPATGSFTLQSTLTSEYIDTLDYGTYTASSGTVYRVYTLTTPYAIADVHSLKYAQSADVMTITHPSYKPYELSRIAENNWSIDLVSFDTAIAPPIEIDVDATTTVSETVSTRYQYVVTAVDTETGEESIASQIGATLLSANLSITSSASINISWSSVTGAAYYNVYKAQPVYGQTPPIGALFGYMATAYGLNTVDYNITPDFNITPPVHYNPFATSSIVSVEITNTGSGYTTSVGGNYIWPDVGFSDTAGLQATGYAVVQGDGGVYAVVVTNGGEGYLDPSILVQSQQAGSGFAAVAIPDPSTGQWTGSSNLNITNTGSGYSS
;
A
#
# COMPACT_ATOMS: atom_id res chain seq x y z
N MET A 1 -11.32 -66.57 -30.57
CA MET A 1 -11.30 -65.16 -30.19
C MET A 1 -9.85 -64.73 -30.16
N ALA A 2 -9.51 -63.67 -30.91
CA ALA A 2 -8.17 -63.08 -30.83
C ALA A 2 -8.03 -62.38 -29.47
N ARG A 3 -7.04 -62.82 -28.69
CA ARG A 3 -6.73 -62.13 -27.39
C ARG A 3 -5.95 -60.89 -27.71
N PHE A 4 -6.52 -59.76 -27.32
CA PHE A 4 -5.87 -58.49 -27.41
C PHE A 4 -5.03 -58.27 -26.12
N ALA A 5 -3.73 -58.04 -26.25
CA ALA A 5 -2.87 -57.76 -25.13
C ALA A 5 -2.70 -56.24 -24.99
N GLN A 6 -3.17 -55.66 -23.89
CA GLN A 6 -2.87 -54.30 -23.51
C GLN A 6 -1.64 -54.31 -22.63
N ASN A 7 -0.56 -53.74 -23.11
CA ASN A 7 0.74 -53.82 -22.45
C ASN A 7 1.02 -52.66 -21.50
N ALA A 8 0.30 -51.54 -21.64
CA ALA A 8 0.47 -50.37 -20.83
C ALA A 8 -0.80 -49.51 -20.87
N VAL A 9 -0.90 -48.53 -19.98
CA VAL A 9 -1.97 -47.51 -19.94
C VAL A 9 -1.39 -46.08 -19.89
N ASN A 10 -0.21 -45.91 -20.46
CA ASN A 10 0.55 -44.66 -20.40
C ASN A 10 -0.04 -43.50 -21.25
N TRP A 11 -1.07 -43.76 -22.04
CA TRP A 11 -1.87 -42.73 -22.72
C TRP A 11 -3.13 -42.34 -21.95
N GLY A 12 -3.40 -42.98 -20.80
CA GLY A 12 -4.55 -42.66 -19.96
C GLY A 12 -5.90 -42.92 -20.61
N GLU A 13 -6.91 -42.14 -20.26
CA GLU A 13 -8.23 -42.20 -20.85
C GLU A 13 -8.24 -41.61 -22.25
N ILE A 14 -8.67 -42.35 -23.24
CA ILE A 14 -8.74 -41.92 -24.64
C ILE A 14 -10.15 -41.49 -24.99
N SER A 15 -10.27 -40.49 -25.84
CA SER A 15 -11.55 -40.01 -26.35
C SER A 15 -12.33 -41.14 -27.07
N PRO A 16 -13.66 -41.20 -26.93
CA PRO A 16 -14.51 -42.10 -27.68
C PRO A 16 -14.28 -42.07 -29.20
N ALA A 17 -13.83 -40.95 -29.76
CA ALA A 17 -13.47 -40.83 -31.17
C ALA A 17 -12.31 -41.76 -31.59
N PHE A 18 -11.48 -42.22 -30.66
CA PHE A 18 -10.39 -43.15 -30.90
C PHE A 18 -10.78 -44.60 -30.81
N TYR A 19 -11.99 -44.94 -30.34
CA TYR A 19 -12.38 -46.34 -30.13
C TYR A 19 -12.43 -47.20 -31.44
N GLY A 20 -12.61 -46.53 -32.58
CA GLY A 20 -12.54 -47.17 -33.88
C GLY A 20 -11.16 -47.24 -34.50
N ARG A 21 -10.17 -46.58 -33.92
CA ARG A 21 -8.82 -46.41 -34.49
C ARG A 21 -7.82 -47.40 -33.90
N GLN A 22 -8.08 -48.72 -34.13
CA GLN A 22 -7.21 -49.82 -33.67
C GLN A 22 -5.84 -49.83 -34.36
N ASP A 23 -5.67 -49.04 -35.42
CA ASP A 23 -4.43 -48.81 -36.15
C ASP A 23 -3.43 -47.94 -35.39
N LEU A 24 -3.89 -47.14 -34.45
CA LEU A 24 -3.06 -46.19 -33.71
C LEU A 24 -2.41 -46.86 -32.47
N PRO A 25 -1.13 -46.57 -32.19
CA PRO A 25 -0.44 -47.06 -30.99
C PRO A 25 -1.16 -46.62 -29.69
N GLN A 26 -1.75 -45.45 -29.68
CA GLN A 26 -2.53 -44.86 -28.56
C GLN A 26 -3.70 -45.73 -28.15
N TYR A 27 -4.36 -46.38 -29.11
CA TYR A 27 -5.47 -47.29 -28.81
C TYR A 27 -5.02 -48.47 -27.94
N ARG A 28 -3.79 -49.01 -28.18
CA ARG A 28 -3.23 -50.16 -27.45
C ARG A 28 -2.63 -49.77 -26.09
N ALA A 29 -2.38 -48.49 -25.86
CA ALA A 29 -1.77 -47.95 -24.64
C ALA A 29 -2.69 -47.04 -23.87
N GLY A 30 -3.96 -46.93 -24.28
CA GLY A 30 -5.00 -46.15 -23.59
C GLY A 30 -6.07 -47.04 -22.97
N CYS A 31 -6.96 -46.48 -22.20
CA CYS A 31 -8.13 -47.12 -21.63
C CYS A 31 -9.39 -46.29 -21.91
N SER A 32 -10.57 -46.94 -21.86
CA SER A 32 -11.84 -46.27 -22.10
C SER A 32 -12.31 -45.42 -20.91
N THR A 33 -11.83 -45.72 -19.71
CA THR A 33 -12.18 -45.00 -18.49
C THR A 33 -11.05 -45.05 -17.49
N MET A 34 -10.63 -43.87 -16.97
CA MET A 34 -9.62 -43.77 -15.93
C MET A 34 -10.10 -42.73 -14.89
N ARG A 35 -10.66 -43.20 -13.80
CA ARG A 35 -11.17 -42.31 -12.73
C ARG A 35 -10.34 -42.47 -11.47
N ASN A 36 -10.07 -41.34 -10.79
CA ASN A 36 -9.25 -41.29 -9.58
C ASN A 36 -7.87 -41.93 -9.70
N MET A 37 -7.31 -41.90 -10.90
CA MET A 37 -5.98 -42.45 -11.22
C MET A 37 -5.23 -41.44 -12.09
N TYR A 38 -3.92 -41.48 -12.05
CA TYR A 38 -3.05 -40.77 -12.98
C TYR A 38 -2.06 -41.73 -13.64
N VAL A 39 -1.65 -41.39 -14.83
CA VAL A 39 -0.68 -42.16 -15.58
C VAL A 39 0.70 -41.97 -14.99
N ALA A 40 1.38 -43.05 -14.67
CA ALA A 40 2.77 -42.99 -14.24
C ALA A 40 3.70 -42.78 -15.44
N PRO A 41 4.72 -41.90 -15.36
CA PRO A 41 5.65 -41.64 -16.49
C PRO A 41 6.37 -42.87 -17.05
N ARG A 42 6.51 -43.90 -16.24
CA ARG A 42 7.19 -45.17 -16.61
C ARG A 42 6.23 -46.24 -17.12
N GLY A 43 4.98 -45.91 -17.37
CA GLY A 43 3.92 -46.83 -17.74
C GLY A 43 3.18 -47.42 -16.55
N GLY A 44 1.88 -47.55 -16.69
CA GLY A 44 0.96 -47.94 -15.63
C GLY A 44 0.11 -46.78 -15.10
N ALA A 45 -0.78 -47.08 -14.19
CA ALA A 45 -1.64 -46.09 -13.54
C ALA A 45 -1.58 -46.25 -12.03
N ASN A 46 -1.43 -45.13 -11.33
CA ASN A 46 -1.41 -45.06 -9.88
C ASN A 46 -2.72 -44.47 -9.38
N SER A 47 -3.20 -44.90 -8.24
CA SER A 47 -4.31 -44.27 -7.56
C SER A 47 -3.96 -42.84 -7.15
N ARG A 48 -4.86 -41.93 -7.37
CA ARG A 48 -4.77 -40.57 -6.84
C ARG A 48 -4.72 -40.60 -5.30
N ALA A 49 -3.93 -39.73 -4.71
CA ALA A 49 -3.99 -39.53 -3.26
C ALA A 49 -5.42 -39.16 -2.82
N GLY A 50 -5.78 -39.55 -1.63
CA GLY A 50 -7.04 -39.15 -1.00
C GLY A 50 -7.11 -37.61 -0.83
N THR A 51 -8.31 -37.12 -0.64
CA THR A 51 -8.56 -35.72 -0.25
C THR A 51 -8.98 -35.65 1.20
N LYS A 52 -8.48 -34.64 1.91
CA LYS A 52 -8.91 -34.31 3.28
C LYS A 52 -9.82 -33.08 3.19
N PHE A 53 -10.96 -33.13 3.87
CA PHE A 53 -11.80 -31.93 4.05
C PHE A 53 -11.08 -31.00 5.03
N VAL A 54 -10.79 -29.77 4.60
CA VAL A 54 -10.13 -28.74 5.41
C VAL A 54 -11.16 -27.97 6.22
N GLY A 55 -12.20 -27.50 5.58
CA GLY A 55 -13.26 -26.69 6.18
C GLY A 55 -14.19 -26.13 5.13
N GLN A 56 -15.18 -25.40 5.60
CA GLN A 56 -16.11 -24.67 4.75
C GLN A 56 -15.66 -23.23 4.59
N CYS A 57 -15.90 -22.65 3.43
CA CYS A 57 -15.64 -21.23 3.20
C CYS A 57 -16.54 -20.35 4.06
N LEU A 58 -16.08 -19.16 4.43
CA LEU A 58 -16.81 -18.21 5.26
C LEU A 58 -18.08 -17.65 4.61
N GLN A 59 -18.26 -17.84 3.32
CA GLN A 59 -19.34 -17.25 2.55
C GLN A 59 -20.71 -17.65 3.06
N GLU A 60 -21.58 -16.66 3.28
CA GLU A 60 -22.99 -16.93 3.60
C GLU A 60 -23.75 -17.44 2.36
N ALA A 61 -24.60 -18.42 2.58
CA ALA A 61 -25.33 -19.15 1.53
C ALA A 61 -26.35 -18.30 0.71
N SER A 62 -26.49 -17.01 1.01
CA SER A 62 -27.51 -16.15 0.40
C SER A 62 -27.00 -15.25 -0.73
N ALA A 63 -25.70 -15.12 -0.91
CA ALA A 63 -25.15 -14.16 -1.84
C ALA A 63 -24.43 -14.87 -2.98
N SER A 64 -24.99 -14.83 -4.15
CA SER A 64 -24.30 -15.06 -5.42
C SER A 64 -23.76 -16.49 -5.66
N SER A 65 -23.82 -16.95 -6.89
CA SER A 65 -23.18 -18.16 -7.40
C SER A 65 -21.64 -18.08 -7.45
N THR A 66 -21.04 -17.03 -6.91
CA THR A 66 -19.59 -16.81 -6.94
C THR A 66 -18.92 -17.53 -5.79
N THR A 67 -17.90 -18.29 -6.09
CA THR A 67 -17.12 -19.07 -5.12
C THR A 67 -15.88 -18.31 -4.69
N PRO A 68 -15.34 -18.53 -3.48
CA PRO A 68 -14.02 -18.07 -3.10
C PRO A 68 -12.93 -18.54 -4.04
N GLU A 69 -11.87 -17.77 -4.18
CA GLU A 69 -10.68 -18.11 -4.96
C GLU A 69 -9.59 -18.64 -4.05
N LEU A 70 -8.86 -19.66 -4.53
CA LEU A 70 -7.72 -20.21 -3.81
C LEU A 70 -6.42 -19.82 -4.51
N ILE A 71 -5.60 -19.03 -3.83
CA ILE A 71 -4.32 -18.53 -4.34
C ILE A 71 -3.17 -19.19 -3.57
N PRO A 72 -2.19 -19.82 -4.27
CA PRO A 72 -1.03 -20.37 -3.61
C PRO A 72 -0.08 -19.26 -3.15
N PHE A 73 0.53 -19.46 -1.98
CA PHE A 73 1.60 -18.62 -1.45
C PHE A 73 2.76 -19.52 -1.00
N THR A 74 3.90 -19.41 -1.65
CA THR A 74 5.05 -20.27 -1.39
C THR A 74 6.13 -19.50 -0.65
N PHE A 75 6.27 -19.74 0.64
CA PHE A 75 7.33 -19.13 1.45
C PHE A 75 8.69 -19.75 1.17
N ASN A 76 8.76 -21.08 1.22
CA ASN A 76 9.94 -21.85 0.88
C ASN A 76 9.56 -23.24 0.34
N VAL A 77 10.55 -24.09 0.11
CA VAL A 77 10.32 -25.44 -0.47
C VAL A 77 9.51 -26.35 0.46
N GLU A 78 9.53 -26.11 1.76
CA GLU A 78 8.87 -26.94 2.78
C GLU A 78 7.57 -26.31 3.29
N GLN A 79 7.42 -24.98 3.19
CA GLN A 79 6.26 -24.24 3.66
C GLN A 79 5.54 -23.56 2.50
N ALA A 80 4.36 -24.04 2.23
CA ALA A 80 3.44 -23.45 1.26
C ALA A 80 2.08 -23.26 1.92
N TYR A 81 1.46 -22.15 1.62
CA TYR A 81 0.13 -21.79 2.09
C TYR A 81 -0.84 -21.80 0.92
N CYS A 82 -2.10 -22.05 1.23
CA CYS A 82 -3.20 -21.80 0.32
C CYS A 82 -4.05 -20.69 0.93
N LEU A 83 -4.16 -19.57 0.22
CA LEU A 83 -4.93 -18.42 0.65
C LEU A 83 -6.34 -18.52 0.08
N GLU A 84 -7.35 -18.58 0.95
CA GLU A 84 -8.76 -18.55 0.56
C GLU A 84 -9.22 -17.09 0.56
N TRP A 85 -9.59 -16.57 -0.62
CA TRP A 85 -10.11 -15.21 -0.82
C TRP A 85 -11.61 -15.24 -1.04
N GLY A 86 -12.34 -14.47 -0.24
CA GLY A 86 -13.80 -14.35 -0.34
C GLY A 86 -14.28 -12.91 -0.17
N GLU A 87 -15.53 -12.72 0.26
CA GLU A 87 -16.14 -11.41 0.43
C GLU A 87 -15.46 -10.64 1.55
N PHE A 88 -14.60 -9.69 1.19
CA PHE A 88 -13.84 -8.84 2.09
C PHE A 88 -12.95 -9.57 3.10
N TYR A 89 -12.56 -10.81 2.83
CA TYR A 89 -11.70 -11.58 3.72
C TYR A 89 -10.67 -12.42 2.96
N MET A 90 -9.60 -12.75 3.68
CA MET A 90 -8.64 -13.79 3.33
C MET A 90 -8.42 -14.71 4.53
N ARG A 91 -8.37 -16.01 4.31
CA ARG A 91 -7.98 -17.04 5.28
C ARG A 91 -6.77 -17.81 4.80
N VAL A 92 -5.99 -18.30 5.74
CA VAL A 92 -4.76 -19.05 5.45
C VAL A 92 -4.98 -20.52 5.79
N ILE A 93 -4.61 -21.37 4.85
CA ILE A 93 -4.63 -22.82 5.00
C ILE A 93 -3.18 -23.31 4.94
N ALA A 94 -2.75 -24.02 5.99
CA ALA A 94 -1.46 -24.65 6.11
C ALA A 94 -1.62 -26.10 6.58
N ASP A 95 -0.81 -27.03 6.12
CA ASP A 95 -0.78 -28.43 6.55
C ASP A 95 -2.15 -29.14 6.55
N GLY A 96 -3.04 -28.68 5.66
CA GLY A 96 -4.37 -29.25 5.50
C GLY A 96 -5.35 -28.85 6.62
N ALA A 97 -5.16 -27.68 7.24
CA ALA A 97 -6.07 -27.06 8.19
C ALA A 97 -6.05 -25.53 8.04
N TYR A 98 -7.06 -24.83 8.54
CA TYR A 98 -7.00 -23.39 8.68
C TYR A 98 -5.99 -23.01 9.75
N VAL A 99 -5.25 -21.94 9.50
CA VAL A 99 -4.37 -21.31 10.49
C VAL A 99 -5.24 -20.69 11.60
N LEU A 100 -4.82 -20.88 12.84
CA LEU A 100 -5.53 -20.44 14.03
C LEU A 100 -4.79 -19.31 14.72
N GLU A 101 -5.52 -18.44 15.40
CA GLU A 101 -4.98 -17.46 16.34
C GLU A 101 -4.61 -18.16 17.67
N ASP A 102 -4.04 -17.41 18.60
CA ASP A 102 -3.75 -17.92 19.94
C ASP A 102 -5.02 -18.39 20.63
N GLY A 103 -4.93 -19.51 21.32
CA GLY A 103 -6.08 -20.17 21.92
C GLY A 103 -6.42 -19.67 23.32
N PHE A 104 -7.70 -19.73 23.66
CA PHE A 104 -8.21 -19.48 25.00
C PHE A 104 -8.64 -20.79 25.65
N THR A 105 -8.18 -21.03 26.88
CA THR A 105 -8.60 -22.21 27.65
C THR A 105 -10.07 -22.08 28.04
N LEU A 106 -10.87 -23.10 27.75
CA LEU A 106 -12.26 -23.17 28.16
C LEU A 106 -12.35 -23.37 29.66
N SER A 107 -13.14 -22.54 30.32
CA SER A 107 -13.41 -22.66 31.76
C SER A 107 -14.67 -23.46 32.05
N SER A 108 -15.68 -23.36 31.15
CA SER A 108 -16.92 -24.11 31.28
C SER A 108 -17.61 -24.36 29.94
N ALA A 109 -18.38 -25.44 29.88
CA ALA A 109 -19.34 -25.72 28.82
C ALA A 109 -20.58 -26.34 29.43
N SER A 110 -21.76 -25.87 29.04
CA SER A 110 -23.04 -26.36 29.58
C SER A 110 -23.66 -27.44 28.71
N ASN A 111 -24.33 -28.43 29.33
CA ASN A 111 -25.23 -29.30 28.63
C ASN A 111 -26.61 -28.60 28.51
N ALA A 112 -26.80 -27.86 27.44
CA ALA A 112 -27.99 -27.02 27.19
C ALA A 112 -28.29 -26.87 25.69
N SER A 113 -29.44 -26.36 25.37
CA SER A 113 -29.85 -26.01 23.99
C SER A 113 -30.25 -24.53 23.92
N PRO A 114 -29.46 -23.63 23.43
CA PRO A 114 -28.06 -23.82 22.93
C PRO A 114 -27.06 -24.06 24.08
N GLY A 115 -25.96 -24.75 23.79
CA GLY A 115 -24.81 -24.87 24.69
C GLY A 115 -24.14 -23.53 24.87
N VAL A 116 -23.79 -23.19 26.13
CA VAL A 116 -23.04 -21.99 26.48
C VAL A 116 -21.65 -22.39 26.90
N PHE A 117 -20.65 -21.75 26.30
CA PHE A 117 -19.22 -21.95 26.53
C PHE A 117 -18.62 -20.70 27.18
N SER A 118 -17.63 -20.85 28.02
CA SER A 118 -16.92 -19.73 28.62
C SER A 118 -15.40 -19.93 28.52
N ALA A 119 -14.70 -18.87 28.14
CA ALA A 119 -13.24 -18.81 28.15
C ALA A 119 -12.81 -17.41 28.62
N SER A 120 -11.96 -17.36 29.64
CA SER A 120 -11.53 -16.08 30.19
C SER A 120 -10.60 -15.35 29.21
N GLY A 121 -10.81 -14.05 29.07
CA GLY A 121 -9.95 -13.19 28.26
C GLY A 121 -10.20 -13.26 26.75
N ASN A 122 -11.20 -14.05 26.30
CA ASN A 122 -11.54 -14.02 24.88
C ASN A 122 -12.20 -12.70 24.49
N ASP A 123 -12.00 -12.31 23.23
CA ASP A 123 -12.54 -11.13 22.56
C ASP A 123 -13.42 -11.49 21.37
N PHE A 124 -14.03 -12.68 21.41
CA PHE A 124 -14.87 -13.16 20.31
C PHE A 124 -16.06 -12.24 20.04
N VAL A 125 -16.38 -12.09 18.76
CA VAL A 125 -17.56 -11.39 18.32
C VAL A 125 -18.52 -12.35 17.58
N VAL A 126 -19.79 -11.96 17.49
CA VAL A 126 -20.78 -12.74 16.74
C VAL A 126 -20.36 -12.81 15.27
N GLY A 127 -20.27 -14.03 14.75
CA GLY A 127 -19.80 -14.28 13.40
C GLY A 127 -18.41 -14.87 13.30
N ASP A 128 -17.58 -14.75 14.34
CA ASP A 128 -16.26 -15.38 14.37
C ASP A 128 -16.35 -16.89 14.15
N TRP A 129 -15.39 -17.43 13.45
CA TRP A 129 -15.23 -18.86 13.33
C TRP A 129 -14.21 -19.34 14.33
N VAL A 130 -14.58 -20.35 15.09
CA VAL A 130 -13.74 -20.90 16.16
C VAL A 130 -13.59 -22.42 16.01
N TYR A 131 -12.39 -22.88 16.29
CA TYR A 131 -12.04 -24.29 16.35
C TYR A 131 -11.95 -24.72 17.81
N LEU A 132 -12.53 -25.88 18.12
CA LEU A 132 -12.49 -26.49 19.45
C LEU A 132 -11.60 -27.73 19.45
N GLY A 133 -10.70 -27.83 20.41
CA GLY A 133 -9.82 -28.97 20.58
C GLY A 133 -9.57 -29.33 22.06
N ASP A 134 -9.15 -30.57 22.26
CA ASP A 134 -8.66 -31.10 23.54
C ASP A 134 -9.64 -31.00 24.72
N MET A 135 -10.94 -30.97 24.44
CA MET A 135 -12.00 -31.03 25.47
C MET A 135 -12.08 -32.43 26.03
N GLU A 136 -12.15 -32.53 27.32
CA GLU A 136 -12.47 -33.78 28.03
C GLU A 136 -13.95 -33.82 28.45
N GLY A 137 -14.54 -35.00 28.42
CA GLY A 137 -15.93 -35.23 28.73
C GLY A 137 -16.88 -34.92 27.53
N MET A 138 -16.91 -33.66 27.06
CA MET A 138 -17.71 -33.20 25.91
C MET A 138 -16.86 -33.30 24.61
N THR A 139 -16.47 -34.50 24.25
CA THR A 139 -15.51 -34.75 23.15
C THR A 139 -16.12 -34.62 21.76
N GLU A 140 -17.43 -34.54 21.63
CA GLU A 140 -18.17 -34.45 20.37
C GLU A 140 -17.87 -33.15 19.59
N LEU A 141 -17.33 -32.15 20.26
CA LEU A 141 -16.94 -30.86 19.70
C LEU A 141 -15.49 -30.80 19.21
N ASN A 142 -14.65 -31.74 19.66
CA ASN A 142 -13.22 -31.72 19.33
C ASN A 142 -12.96 -31.90 17.83
N GLY A 143 -11.99 -31.13 17.32
CA GLY A 143 -11.58 -31.20 15.93
C GLY A 143 -12.57 -30.55 14.95
N ARG A 144 -13.50 -29.75 15.46
CA ARG A 144 -14.56 -29.13 14.64
C ARG A 144 -14.50 -27.61 14.71
N THR A 145 -14.94 -27.00 13.61
CA THR A 145 -15.07 -25.55 13.49
C THR A 145 -16.53 -25.15 13.59
N PHE A 146 -16.80 -24.09 14.31
CA PHE A 146 -18.12 -23.54 14.57
C PHE A 146 -18.13 -22.03 14.32
N LYS A 147 -19.32 -21.44 14.20
CA LYS A 147 -19.49 -19.99 14.17
C LYS A 147 -20.03 -19.52 15.54
N VAL A 148 -19.51 -18.44 16.06
CA VAL A 148 -20.03 -17.78 17.26
C VAL A 148 -21.38 -17.19 16.93
N ALA A 149 -22.43 -17.67 17.61
CA ALA A 149 -23.81 -17.30 17.33
C ALA A 149 -24.30 -16.13 18.21
N SER A 150 -23.90 -16.11 19.49
CA SER A 150 -24.21 -15.00 20.40
C SER A 150 -23.19 -14.90 21.52
N ILE A 151 -23.15 -13.74 22.19
CA ILE A 151 -22.31 -13.45 23.36
C ILE A 151 -23.25 -13.13 24.55
N PRO A 152 -23.71 -14.15 25.28
CA PRO A 152 -24.67 -13.95 26.37
C PRO A 152 -24.11 -13.12 27.55
N ALA A 153 -22.79 -13.19 27.77
CA ALA A 153 -22.07 -12.42 28.79
C ALA A 153 -20.61 -12.28 28.38
N THR A 154 -19.90 -11.34 28.99
CA THR A 154 -18.45 -11.16 28.77
C THR A 154 -17.71 -12.48 29.04
N GLY A 155 -16.93 -12.92 28.06
CA GLY A 155 -16.18 -14.18 28.13
C GLY A 155 -17.01 -15.44 27.88
N SER A 156 -18.33 -15.32 27.60
CA SER A 156 -19.20 -16.45 27.28
C SER A 156 -19.78 -16.32 25.88
N PHE A 157 -19.91 -17.43 25.19
CA PHE A 157 -20.41 -17.48 23.82
C PHE A 157 -21.25 -18.73 23.57
N THR A 158 -22.12 -18.66 22.57
CA THR A 158 -22.84 -19.82 22.03
C THR A 158 -22.34 -20.11 20.63
N LEU A 159 -22.52 -21.35 20.19
CA LEU A 159 -22.03 -21.81 18.89
C LEU A 159 -23.19 -22.22 17.99
N GLN A 160 -22.94 -22.04 16.69
CA GLN A 160 -23.79 -22.60 15.65
C GLN A 160 -22.98 -23.39 14.63
N SER A 161 -23.63 -24.30 13.95
CA SER A 161 -23.07 -25.06 12.85
C SER A 161 -22.67 -24.12 11.70
N THR A 162 -21.48 -24.30 11.15
CA THR A 162 -21.06 -23.58 9.92
C THR A 162 -21.82 -24.03 8.68
N LEU A 163 -22.48 -25.20 8.72
CA LEU A 163 -23.20 -25.80 7.60
C LEU A 163 -24.70 -25.43 7.57
N THR A 164 -25.33 -25.48 8.75
CA THR A 164 -26.81 -25.34 8.83
C THR A 164 -27.21 -24.04 9.51
N SER A 165 -26.28 -23.31 10.10
CA SER A 165 -26.54 -22.15 10.95
C SER A 165 -27.43 -22.43 12.15
N GLU A 166 -27.66 -23.70 12.49
CA GLU A 166 -28.40 -24.11 13.68
C GLU A 166 -27.50 -24.01 14.91
N TYR A 167 -28.08 -23.61 16.04
CA TYR A 167 -27.38 -23.60 17.31
C TYR A 167 -26.90 -25.00 17.70
N ILE A 168 -25.75 -25.08 18.32
CA ILE A 168 -25.23 -26.35 18.83
C ILE A 168 -26.01 -26.74 20.10
N ASP A 169 -26.75 -27.83 20.00
CA ASP A 169 -27.40 -28.48 21.09
C ASP A 169 -26.42 -29.45 21.76
N THR A 170 -26.18 -29.26 23.06
CA THR A 170 -25.24 -30.07 23.84
C THR A 170 -25.92 -30.89 24.93
N LEU A 171 -27.27 -30.99 24.90
CA LEU A 171 -28.04 -31.71 25.94
C LEU A 171 -27.59 -33.17 26.08
N ASP A 172 -27.40 -33.84 24.95
CA ASP A 172 -27.04 -35.25 24.89
C ASP A 172 -25.52 -35.51 24.82
N TYR A 173 -24.68 -34.47 24.94
CA TYR A 173 -23.23 -34.61 24.92
C TYR A 173 -22.69 -35.05 26.29
N GLY A 174 -21.45 -35.57 26.29
CA GLY A 174 -20.76 -35.92 27.53
C GLY A 174 -20.65 -34.71 28.44
N THR A 175 -20.52 -34.97 29.75
CA THR A 175 -20.34 -33.89 30.73
C THR A 175 -18.96 -33.30 30.60
N TYR A 176 -18.89 -31.99 30.43
CA TYR A 176 -17.64 -31.26 30.25
C TYR A 176 -16.74 -31.36 31.52
N THR A 177 -15.47 -31.68 31.33
CA THR A 177 -14.45 -31.63 32.40
C THR A 177 -13.91 -30.18 32.49
N ALA A 178 -14.09 -29.56 33.64
CA ALA A 178 -13.75 -28.16 33.82
C ALA A 178 -12.25 -27.88 33.55
N SER A 179 -12.00 -26.75 32.88
CA SER A 179 -10.66 -26.28 32.48
C SER A 179 -9.92 -27.23 31.53
N SER A 180 -10.64 -28.06 30.80
CA SER A 180 -10.11 -28.83 29.68
C SER A 180 -10.44 -28.11 28.36
N GLY A 181 -9.66 -28.43 27.31
CA GLY A 181 -9.90 -27.92 25.97
C GLY A 181 -9.52 -26.47 25.75
N THR A 182 -9.33 -26.16 24.51
CA THR A 182 -8.96 -24.83 24.04
C THR A 182 -9.85 -24.45 22.84
N VAL A 183 -10.25 -23.20 22.81
CA VAL A 183 -10.95 -22.57 21.68
C VAL A 183 -10.02 -21.63 20.98
N TYR A 184 -9.94 -21.74 19.66
CA TYR A 184 -9.09 -20.93 18.80
C TYR A 184 -9.95 -20.20 17.78
N ARG A 185 -9.69 -18.91 17.53
CA ARG A 185 -10.28 -18.22 16.37
C ARG A 185 -9.57 -18.69 15.10
N VAL A 186 -10.32 -18.91 14.03
CA VAL A 186 -9.76 -19.10 12.69
C VAL A 186 -9.20 -17.77 12.20
N TYR A 187 -7.91 -17.74 11.93
CA TYR A 187 -7.26 -16.51 11.46
C TYR A 187 -7.93 -16.01 10.19
N THR A 188 -8.35 -14.76 10.22
CA THR A 188 -9.07 -14.13 9.10
C THR A 188 -8.57 -12.69 8.95
N LEU A 189 -7.98 -12.37 7.80
CA LEU A 189 -7.56 -11.03 7.43
C LEU A 189 -8.68 -10.33 6.64
N THR A 190 -9.03 -9.11 7.01
CA THR A 190 -9.94 -8.28 6.24
C THR A 190 -9.25 -7.77 4.97
N THR A 191 -9.92 -7.85 3.83
CA THR A 191 -9.40 -7.40 2.54
C THR A 191 -10.37 -6.42 1.86
N PRO A 192 -9.91 -5.59 0.91
CA PRO A 192 -10.77 -4.65 0.23
C PRO A 192 -11.65 -5.28 -0.87
N TYR A 193 -11.43 -6.54 -1.23
CA TYR A 193 -11.98 -7.15 -2.43
C TYR A 193 -13.36 -7.76 -2.20
N ALA A 194 -14.32 -7.42 -3.06
CA ALA A 194 -15.61 -8.10 -3.12
C ALA A 194 -15.46 -9.48 -3.79
N ILE A 195 -16.30 -10.43 -3.42
CA ILE A 195 -16.24 -11.81 -3.96
C ILE A 195 -16.39 -11.87 -5.49
N ALA A 196 -17.11 -10.91 -6.09
CA ALA A 196 -17.28 -10.82 -7.53
C ALA A 196 -15.94 -10.56 -8.26
N ASP A 197 -14.99 -9.96 -7.57
CA ASP A 197 -13.72 -9.48 -8.14
C ASP A 197 -12.53 -10.41 -7.85
N VAL A 198 -12.64 -11.30 -6.83
CA VAL A 198 -11.51 -12.15 -6.40
C VAL A 198 -10.95 -13.02 -7.52
N HIS A 199 -11.79 -13.49 -8.45
CA HIS A 199 -11.33 -14.28 -9.61
C HIS A 199 -10.57 -13.48 -10.67
N SER A 200 -10.63 -12.16 -10.60
CA SER A 200 -9.95 -11.25 -11.53
C SER A 200 -8.64 -10.72 -10.97
N LEU A 201 -8.31 -11.05 -9.71
CA LEU A 201 -7.05 -10.66 -9.09
C LEU A 201 -5.86 -11.19 -9.89
N LYS A 202 -4.86 -10.33 -10.08
CA LYS A 202 -3.55 -10.69 -10.61
C LYS A 202 -2.53 -10.47 -9.51
N TYR A 203 -1.60 -11.40 -9.39
CA TYR A 203 -0.63 -11.34 -8.30
C TYR A 203 0.76 -11.77 -8.79
N ALA A 204 1.76 -11.20 -8.14
CA ALA A 204 3.15 -11.61 -8.25
C ALA A 204 3.75 -11.68 -6.84
N GLN A 205 4.45 -12.77 -6.55
CA GLN A 205 5.05 -13.00 -5.24
C GLN A 205 6.57 -12.92 -5.32
N SER A 206 7.16 -12.24 -4.34
CA SER A 206 8.60 -12.23 -4.07
C SER A 206 8.81 -12.42 -2.57
N ALA A 207 9.44 -13.53 -2.18
CA ALA A 207 9.63 -13.90 -0.76
C ALA A 207 8.31 -13.84 0.04
N ASP A 208 8.28 -13.06 1.10
CA ASP A 208 7.14 -12.90 2.01
C ASP A 208 6.10 -11.86 1.56
N VAL A 209 6.28 -11.25 0.39
CA VAL A 209 5.41 -10.20 -0.13
C VAL A 209 4.75 -10.65 -1.43
N MET A 210 3.45 -10.45 -1.53
CA MET A 210 2.67 -10.69 -2.75
C MET A 210 2.01 -9.38 -3.16
N THR A 211 2.41 -8.82 -4.29
CA THR A 211 1.76 -7.67 -4.90
C THR A 211 0.51 -8.12 -5.65
N ILE A 212 -0.62 -7.48 -5.36
CA ILE A 212 -1.95 -7.83 -5.90
C ILE A 212 -2.49 -6.64 -6.67
N THR A 213 -2.98 -6.89 -7.88
CA THR A 213 -3.56 -5.87 -8.75
C THR A 213 -4.92 -6.29 -9.29
N HIS A 214 -5.80 -5.30 -9.48
CA HIS A 214 -7.12 -5.48 -10.07
C HIS A 214 -7.55 -4.19 -10.79
N PRO A 215 -8.31 -4.25 -11.90
CA PRO A 215 -8.69 -3.03 -12.66
C PRO A 215 -9.49 -2.00 -11.85
N SER A 216 -10.26 -2.44 -10.84
CA SER A 216 -11.15 -1.57 -10.04
C SER A 216 -10.60 -1.20 -8.67
N TYR A 217 -9.41 -1.67 -8.30
CA TYR A 217 -8.78 -1.41 -7.00
C TYR A 217 -7.37 -0.89 -7.21
N LYS A 218 -6.91 -0.04 -6.28
CA LYS A 218 -5.50 0.32 -6.20
C LYS A 218 -4.66 -0.93 -5.95
N PRO A 219 -3.38 -0.97 -6.32
CA PRO A 219 -2.53 -2.12 -6.03
C PRO A 219 -2.27 -2.24 -4.51
N TYR A 220 -2.28 -3.46 -4.03
CA TYR A 220 -2.00 -3.81 -2.64
C TYR A 220 -0.83 -4.76 -2.53
N GLU A 221 -0.15 -4.71 -1.41
CA GLU A 221 0.84 -5.69 -0.99
C GLU A 221 0.32 -6.48 0.20
N LEU A 222 0.28 -7.80 0.01
CA LEU A 222 0.03 -8.75 1.08
C LEU A 222 1.38 -9.22 1.61
N SER A 223 1.65 -8.94 2.87
CA SER A 223 2.90 -9.31 3.55
C SER A 223 2.65 -10.35 4.62
N ARG A 224 3.44 -11.42 4.59
CA ARG A 224 3.47 -12.44 5.63
C ARG A 224 4.50 -12.04 6.71
N ILE A 225 4.04 -11.80 7.92
CA ILE A 225 4.88 -11.47 9.08
C ILE A 225 5.15 -12.74 9.90
N ALA A 226 4.09 -13.53 10.11
CA ALA A 226 4.12 -14.82 10.76
C ALA A 226 3.04 -15.74 10.18
N GLU A 227 2.93 -16.97 10.64
CA GLU A 227 1.92 -17.91 10.15
C GLU A 227 0.49 -17.39 10.35
N ASN A 228 0.23 -16.81 11.52
CA ASN A 228 -1.06 -16.20 11.89
C ASN A 228 -1.01 -14.66 11.97
N ASN A 229 -0.08 -14.05 11.25
CA ASN A 229 0.06 -12.59 11.22
C ASN A 229 0.42 -12.14 9.80
N TRP A 230 -0.55 -11.54 9.12
CA TRP A 230 -0.43 -11.02 7.77
C TRP A 230 -0.96 -9.59 7.73
N SER A 231 -0.41 -8.76 6.86
CA SER A 231 -0.94 -7.44 6.55
C SER A 231 -1.28 -7.30 5.08
N ILE A 232 -2.25 -6.45 4.76
CA ILE A 232 -2.57 -6.04 3.39
C ILE A 232 -2.63 -4.53 3.35
N ASP A 233 -1.67 -3.93 2.66
CA ASP A 233 -1.46 -2.50 2.64
C ASP A 233 -1.44 -1.99 1.20
N LEU A 234 -1.80 -0.72 0.98
CA LEU A 234 -1.66 -0.08 -0.33
C LEU A 234 -0.18 -0.01 -0.71
N VAL A 235 0.12 -0.27 -1.98
CA VAL A 235 1.46 -0.02 -2.53
C VAL A 235 1.77 1.46 -2.38
N SER A 236 2.87 1.79 -1.69
CA SER A 236 3.38 3.15 -1.61
C SER A 236 4.15 3.50 -2.88
N PHE A 237 3.88 4.68 -3.41
CA PHE A 237 4.63 5.29 -4.51
C PHE A 237 5.50 6.45 -4.00
N ASP A 238 5.53 6.68 -2.70
CA ASP A 238 6.40 7.66 -2.08
C ASP A 238 7.86 7.19 -2.09
N THR A 239 8.78 8.13 -2.03
CA THR A 239 10.21 7.80 -1.94
C THR A 239 10.55 7.18 -0.59
N ALA A 240 11.41 6.17 -0.57
CA ALA A 240 11.89 5.56 0.66
C ALA A 240 12.71 6.55 1.52
N ILE A 241 13.30 7.57 0.88
CA ILE A 241 14.11 8.59 1.53
C ILE A 241 13.50 9.98 1.35
N ALA A 242 13.47 10.77 2.43
CA ALA A 242 12.97 12.15 2.39
C ALA A 242 13.93 13.08 1.64
N PRO A 243 13.41 14.15 0.99
CA PRO A 243 14.27 15.18 0.42
C PRO A 243 14.98 15.98 1.53
N PRO A 244 16.16 16.56 1.23
CA PRO A 244 16.80 17.52 2.13
C PRO A 244 15.92 18.75 2.39
N ILE A 245 16.08 19.34 3.56
CA ILE A 245 15.43 20.56 3.97
C ILE A 245 16.46 21.65 4.27
N GLU A 246 15.99 22.87 4.50
CA GLU A 246 16.84 24.02 4.86
C GLU A 246 17.94 24.30 3.83
N ILE A 247 17.53 24.44 2.57
CA ILE A 247 18.48 24.73 1.49
C ILE A 247 18.91 26.18 1.60
N ASP A 248 20.19 26.40 1.97
CA ASP A 248 20.81 27.71 2.05
C ASP A 248 21.73 27.96 0.85
N VAL A 249 21.64 29.16 0.27
CA VAL A 249 22.34 29.51 -0.97
C VAL A 249 23.06 30.85 -0.80
N ASP A 250 24.34 30.80 -0.51
CA ASP A 250 25.19 31.95 -0.26
C ASP A 250 26.10 32.27 -1.42
N ALA A 251 25.98 33.49 -1.94
CA ALA A 251 26.92 34.02 -2.97
C ALA A 251 28.10 34.73 -2.33
N THR A 252 29.34 34.28 -2.66
CA THR A 252 30.57 34.88 -2.14
C THR A 252 30.87 36.27 -2.74
N THR A 253 30.24 36.61 -3.86
CA THR A 253 30.46 37.89 -4.55
C THR A 253 29.11 38.50 -4.90
N THR A 254 28.75 39.58 -4.21
CA THR A 254 27.59 40.40 -4.53
C THR A 254 27.96 41.47 -5.56
N VAL A 255 27.10 41.67 -6.54
CA VAL A 255 27.30 42.66 -7.60
C VAL A 255 26.32 43.80 -7.42
N SER A 256 26.73 45.02 -7.79
CA SER A 256 25.86 46.18 -7.84
C SER A 256 24.62 45.92 -8.73
N GLU A 257 23.46 46.37 -8.31
CA GLU A 257 22.10 46.05 -8.80
C GLU A 257 21.82 46.25 -10.29
N THR A 258 22.74 46.77 -11.08
CA THR A 258 22.51 47.02 -12.51
C THR A 258 22.56 45.75 -13.38
N VAL A 259 23.11 44.66 -12.89
CA VAL A 259 23.14 43.35 -13.60
C VAL A 259 22.94 42.23 -12.61
N SER A 260 21.71 42.05 -12.20
CA SER A 260 21.32 40.99 -11.25
C SER A 260 21.04 39.71 -11.96
N THR A 261 21.69 38.62 -11.57
CA THR A 261 21.39 37.28 -11.99
C THR A 261 20.93 36.47 -10.76
N ARG A 262 19.81 35.76 -10.88
CA ARG A 262 19.33 34.87 -9.82
C ARG A 262 19.60 33.42 -10.19
N TYR A 263 20.07 32.68 -9.22
CA TYR A 263 20.38 31.26 -9.32
C TYR A 263 19.45 30.50 -8.39
N GLN A 264 18.98 29.35 -8.86
CA GLN A 264 18.11 28.45 -8.09
C GLN A 264 18.69 27.05 -8.12
N TYR A 265 18.58 26.37 -7.00
CA TYR A 265 19.06 25.01 -6.81
C TYR A 265 17.99 24.19 -6.08
N VAL A 266 17.98 22.89 -6.37
CA VAL A 266 17.29 21.89 -5.56
C VAL A 266 18.25 20.74 -5.30
N VAL A 267 18.05 20.04 -4.20
CA VAL A 267 18.92 18.96 -3.75
C VAL A 267 18.06 17.73 -3.50
N THR A 268 18.55 16.57 -3.88
CA THR A 268 17.96 15.28 -3.56
C THR A 268 18.89 14.47 -2.68
N ALA A 269 18.38 13.54 -1.92
CA ALA A 269 19.14 12.57 -1.15
C ALA A 269 19.05 11.19 -1.82
N VAL A 270 20.16 10.43 -1.80
CA VAL A 270 20.21 9.07 -2.34
C VAL A 270 20.39 8.09 -1.18
N ASP A 271 19.49 7.14 -1.09
CA ASP A 271 19.45 6.14 -0.02
C ASP A 271 20.62 5.17 -0.07
N THR A 272 21.21 4.85 1.07
CA THR A 272 22.38 3.97 1.21
C THR A 272 22.09 2.51 0.88
N GLU A 273 20.88 2.04 1.18
CA GLU A 273 20.53 0.62 1.06
C GLU A 273 19.91 0.29 -0.30
N THR A 274 19.01 1.15 -0.75
CA THR A 274 18.24 0.92 -1.98
C THR A 274 18.86 1.59 -3.20
N GLY A 275 19.62 2.67 -2.99
CA GLY A 275 20.11 3.55 -4.07
C GLY A 275 18.99 4.42 -4.66
N GLU A 276 17.82 4.45 -4.06
CA GLU A 276 16.70 5.28 -4.48
C GLU A 276 17.01 6.76 -4.22
N GLU A 277 16.62 7.61 -5.15
CA GLU A 277 16.81 9.07 -5.05
C GLU A 277 15.49 9.72 -4.64
N SER A 278 15.53 10.60 -3.64
CA SER A 278 14.36 11.34 -3.16
C SER A 278 13.81 12.29 -4.23
N ILE A 279 12.57 12.76 -4.02
CA ILE A 279 12.09 13.94 -4.74
C ILE A 279 12.99 15.15 -4.44
N ALA A 280 12.85 16.20 -5.27
CA ALA A 280 13.57 17.44 -5.07
C ALA A 280 13.19 18.12 -3.74
N SER A 281 14.18 18.75 -3.10
CA SER A 281 13.98 19.65 -1.97
C SER A 281 13.16 20.88 -2.36
N GLN A 282 12.82 21.72 -1.39
CA GLN A 282 12.43 23.09 -1.66
C GLN A 282 13.52 23.82 -2.46
N ILE A 283 13.09 24.81 -3.25
CA ILE A 283 14.05 25.61 -4.06
C ILE A 283 14.86 26.52 -3.14
N GLY A 284 16.18 26.33 -3.14
CA GLY A 284 17.13 27.33 -2.64
C GLY A 284 17.44 28.36 -3.73
N ALA A 285 17.42 29.63 -3.38
CA ALA A 285 17.70 30.70 -4.34
C ALA A 285 18.61 31.78 -3.74
N THR A 286 19.42 32.41 -4.57
CA THR A 286 20.25 33.56 -4.14
C THR A 286 19.34 34.74 -3.76
N LEU A 287 19.51 35.27 -2.56
CA LEU A 287 18.79 36.46 -2.08
C LEU A 287 19.21 37.72 -2.79
N LEU A 288 20.51 37.83 -3.08
CA LEU A 288 21.14 38.97 -3.70
C LEU A 288 21.59 38.63 -5.11
N SER A 289 21.74 39.67 -5.91
CA SER A 289 22.30 39.56 -7.26
C SER A 289 23.70 38.97 -7.21
N ALA A 290 23.83 37.75 -7.71
CA ALA A 290 25.13 37.12 -7.91
C ALA A 290 25.43 37.04 -9.40
N ASN A 291 26.67 37.13 -9.80
CA ASN A 291 27.07 36.88 -11.18
C ASN A 291 28.33 36.04 -11.21
N LEU A 292 28.18 34.76 -11.43
CA LEU A 292 29.30 33.82 -11.51
C LEU A 292 30.21 34.06 -12.72
N SER A 293 29.81 34.89 -13.66
CA SER A 293 30.59 35.18 -14.88
C SER A 293 31.51 36.37 -14.73
N ILE A 294 31.43 37.16 -13.64
CA ILE A 294 32.18 38.41 -13.49
C ILE A 294 33.64 38.19 -13.14
N THR A 295 33.90 37.25 -12.25
CA THR A 295 35.28 36.91 -11.84
C THR A 295 35.44 35.40 -11.70
N SER A 296 36.65 34.92 -11.91
CA SER A 296 36.98 33.49 -11.71
C SER A 296 36.92 33.04 -10.25
N SER A 297 36.80 33.98 -9.31
CA SER A 297 36.62 33.72 -7.87
C SER A 297 35.16 33.80 -7.39
N ALA A 298 34.25 34.21 -8.26
CA ALA A 298 32.82 34.22 -7.92
C ALA A 298 32.33 32.78 -7.75
N SER A 299 31.65 32.52 -6.65
CA SER A 299 31.09 31.22 -6.34
C SER A 299 29.82 31.34 -5.52
N ILE A 300 28.99 30.31 -5.57
CA ILE A 300 27.79 30.15 -4.74
C ILE A 300 27.99 28.88 -3.92
N ASN A 301 27.88 28.99 -2.61
CA ASN A 301 27.85 27.86 -1.70
C ASN A 301 26.39 27.44 -1.50
N ILE A 302 26.14 26.18 -1.68
CA ILE A 302 24.81 25.58 -1.43
C ILE A 302 24.97 24.59 -0.28
N SER A 303 24.17 24.74 0.77
CA SER A 303 24.18 23.83 1.93
C SER A 303 22.78 23.41 2.32
N TRP A 304 22.66 22.31 3.04
CA TRP A 304 21.38 21.71 3.44
C TRP A 304 21.52 20.90 4.73
N SER A 305 20.37 20.57 5.33
CA SER A 305 20.33 19.70 6.51
C SER A 305 20.49 18.23 6.12
N SER A 306 21.09 17.43 7.02
CA SER A 306 21.33 16.01 6.79
C SER A 306 20.05 15.21 6.73
N VAL A 307 19.99 14.22 5.85
CA VAL A 307 18.89 13.24 5.75
C VAL A 307 19.38 11.90 6.29
N THR A 308 18.60 11.31 7.20
CA THR A 308 18.92 9.99 7.76
C THR A 308 18.85 8.92 6.66
N GLY A 309 19.86 8.08 6.53
CA GLY A 309 19.95 7.04 5.52
C GLY A 309 20.57 7.50 4.19
N ALA A 310 20.87 8.79 4.02
CA ALA A 310 21.48 9.27 2.78
C ALA A 310 22.96 8.83 2.66
N ALA A 311 23.31 8.25 1.50
CA ALA A 311 24.70 7.94 1.12
C ALA A 311 25.39 9.17 0.56
N TYR A 312 24.70 9.95 -0.26
CA TYR A 312 25.16 11.16 -0.91
C TYR A 312 23.97 11.99 -1.38
N TYR A 313 24.25 13.16 -1.93
CA TYR A 313 23.25 14.11 -2.41
C TYR A 313 23.55 14.49 -3.85
N ASN A 314 22.51 14.63 -4.68
CA ASN A 314 22.62 15.22 -5.99
C ASN A 314 22.09 16.65 -5.96
N VAL A 315 22.81 17.56 -6.59
CA VAL A 315 22.48 18.98 -6.65
C VAL A 315 22.12 19.34 -8.08
N TYR A 316 20.99 20.00 -8.24
CA TYR A 316 20.46 20.42 -9.52
C TYR A 316 20.33 21.93 -9.57
N LYS A 317 20.60 22.51 -10.72
CA LYS A 317 20.63 23.96 -10.95
C LYS A 317 19.64 24.34 -12.05
N ALA A 318 18.88 25.39 -11.83
CA ALA A 318 18.02 25.96 -12.87
C ALA A 318 18.83 26.85 -13.82
N GLN A 319 18.25 27.14 -15.01
CA GLN A 319 18.82 28.16 -15.91
C GLN A 319 18.84 29.51 -15.20
N PRO A 320 20.00 30.18 -15.08
CA PRO A 320 20.08 31.51 -14.46
C PRO A 320 19.21 32.55 -15.19
N VAL A 321 18.54 33.41 -14.43
CA VAL A 321 17.65 34.44 -14.97
C VAL A 321 18.16 35.82 -14.64
N TYR A 322 18.24 36.68 -15.64
CA TYR A 322 18.70 38.07 -15.49
C TYR A 322 17.56 38.99 -15.04
N GLY A 323 17.77 39.71 -13.95
CA GLY A 323 16.96 40.86 -13.55
C GLY A 323 15.54 40.57 -13.08
N GLN A 324 15.13 39.32 -12.99
CA GLN A 324 13.75 38.93 -12.62
C GLN A 324 13.69 37.76 -11.65
N THR A 325 12.54 37.59 -11.03
CA THR A 325 12.23 36.35 -10.32
C THR A 325 12.22 35.19 -11.30
N PRO A 326 12.89 34.07 -11.03
CA PRO A 326 12.85 32.91 -11.90
C PRO A 326 11.42 32.44 -12.15
N PRO A 327 11.13 31.94 -13.36
CA PRO A 327 9.79 31.46 -13.69
C PRO A 327 9.42 30.25 -12.82
N ILE A 328 8.15 30.14 -12.51
CA ILE A 328 7.58 28.96 -11.87
C ILE A 328 7.72 27.80 -12.84
N GLY A 329 8.08 26.61 -12.30
CA GLY A 329 8.31 25.42 -13.13
C GLY A 329 9.60 25.50 -13.95
N ALA A 330 10.58 26.26 -13.47
CA ALA A 330 11.95 26.21 -14.04
C ALA A 330 12.44 24.76 -14.04
N LEU A 331 12.99 24.33 -15.18
CA LEU A 331 13.61 23.02 -15.30
C LEU A 331 14.94 23.03 -14.55
N PHE A 332 15.19 22.03 -13.71
CA PHE A 332 16.44 21.81 -13.01
C PHE A 332 17.25 20.73 -13.70
N GLY A 333 18.50 21.03 -14.01
CA GLY A 333 19.45 20.09 -14.58
C GLY A 333 20.51 19.69 -13.55
N TYR A 334 21.03 18.48 -13.67
CA TYR A 334 22.07 17.95 -12.78
C TYR A 334 23.33 18.84 -12.83
N MET A 335 23.87 19.18 -11.66
CA MET A 335 25.05 19.99 -11.51
C MET A 335 26.22 19.20 -10.90
N ALA A 336 26.00 18.54 -9.77
CA ALA A 336 27.05 17.85 -9.04
C ALA A 336 26.49 16.82 -8.05
N THR A 337 27.32 15.85 -7.68
CA THR A 337 27.10 14.97 -6.51
C THR A 337 27.95 15.44 -5.35
N ALA A 338 27.38 15.49 -4.15
CA ALA A 338 28.06 15.85 -2.90
C ALA A 338 27.96 14.73 -1.88
N TYR A 339 29.06 14.38 -1.24
CA TYR A 339 29.13 13.42 -0.13
C TYR A 339 29.08 14.11 1.24
N GLY A 340 29.08 15.42 1.27
CA GLY A 340 28.90 16.27 2.44
C GLY A 340 27.57 17.00 2.38
N LEU A 341 27.36 17.93 3.31
CA LEU A 341 26.15 18.73 3.42
C LEU A 341 26.27 20.09 2.69
N ASN A 342 27.21 20.21 1.80
CA ASN A 342 27.38 21.41 0.98
C ASN A 342 28.09 21.08 -0.35
N THR A 343 27.92 21.99 -1.30
CA THR A 343 28.69 22.03 -2.55
C THR A 343 28.90 23.48 -3.00
N VAL A 344 29.83 23.72 -3.90
CA VAL A 344 30.13 25.06 -4.40
C VAL A 344 29.97 25.10 -5.92
N ASP A 345 29.15 26.02 -6.39
CA ASP A 345 29.02 26.31 -7.82
C ASP A 345 29.96 27.41 -8.26
N TYR A 346 30.93 27.07 -9.14
CA TYR A 346 31.86 27.99 -9.82
C TYR A 346 31.38 28.29 -11.25
N ASN A 347 30.09 28.41 -11.48
CA ASN A 347 29.48 28.58 -12.78
C ASN A 347 29.39 27.26 -13.61
N ILE A 348 29.10 26.15 -12.93
CA ILE A 348 28.90 24.86 -13.59
C ILE A 348 27.63 24.93 -14.47
N THR A 349 27.77 24.47 -15.71
CA THR A 349 26.60 24.36 -16.61
C THR A 349 25.83 23.11 -16.25
N PRO A 350 24.51 23.22 -15.92
CA PRO A 350 23.71 22.07 -15.58
C PRO A 350 23.42 21.17 -16.80
N ASP A 351 23.37 19.86 -16.58
CA ASP A 351 22.92 18.90 -17.59
C ASP A 351 21.41 18.66 -17.47
N PHE A 352 20.65 19.26 -18.36
CA PHE A 352 19.19 19.14 -18.40
C PHE A 352 18.67 17.81 -18.97
N ASN A 353 19.54 16.89 -19.40
CA ASN A 353 19.13 15.52 -19.70
C ASN A 353 18.94 14.69 -18.43
N ILE A 354 19.48 15.14 -17.29
CA ILE A 354 19.34 14.53 -15.98
C ILE A 354 18.59 15.52 -15.09
N THR A 355 17.34 15.21 -14.78
CA THR A 355 16.47 16.03 -13.94
C THR A 355 16.20 15.34 -12.62
N PRO A 356 15.81 16.07 -11.55
CA PRO A 356 15.40 15.43 -10.30
C PRO A 356 14.28 14.42 -10.53
N PRO A 357 14.25 13.31 -9.78
CA PRO A 357 13.14 12.35 -9.86
C PRO A 357 11.80 13.00 -9.53
N VAL A 358 10.78 12.57 -10.24
CA VAL A 358 9.38 12.91 -9.95
C VAL A 358 8.68 11.63 -9.58
N HIS A 359 8.26 11.50 -8.32
CA HIS A 359 7.45 10.39 -7.86
C HIS A 359 5.97 10.73 -8.05
N TYR A 360 5.31 9.94 -8.87
CA TYR A 360 3.90 10.11 -9.19
C TYR A 360 3.15 8.83 -8.85
N ASN A 361 2.11 8.95 -8.03
CA ASN A 361 1.19 7.84 -7.78
C ASN A 361 0.14 7.77 -8.91
N PRO A 362 0.25 6.81 -9.85
CA PRO A 362 -0.68 6.71 -10.98
C PRO A 362 -2.10 6.27 -10.56
N PHE A 363 -2.28 5.85 -9.32
CA PHE A 363 -3.55 5.41 -8.73
C PHE A 363 -4.14 6.44 -7.76
N ALA A 364 -3.49 7.59 -7.61
CA ALA A 364 -4.05 8.68 -6.83
C ALA A 364 -5.37 9.14 -7.46
N THR A 365 -6.41 9.27 -6.63
CA THR A 365 -7.71 9.80 -7.06
C THR A 365 -7.89 11.17 -6.46
N SER A 366 -8.44 12.12 -7.25
CA SER A 366 -8.68 13.48 -6.77
C SER A 366 -7.43 14.14 -6.16
N SER A 367 -6.28 14.00 -6.84
CA SER A 367 -5.04 14.66 -6.48
C SER A 367 -5.03 16.12 -6.93
N ILE A 368 -4.20 16.95 -6.27
CA ILE A 368 -4.02 18.36 -6.60
C ILE A 368 -2.86 18.50 -7.59
N VAL A 369 -3.12 18.99 -8.79
CA VAL A 369 -2.07 19.22 -9.80
C VAL A 369 -1.42 20.59 -9.67
N SER A 370 -2.24 21.60 -9.40
CA SER A 370 -1.77 22.97 -9.31
C SER A 370 -2.68 23.81 -8.44
N VAL A 371 -2.26 25.03 -8.17
CA VAL A 371 -3.01 26.02 -7.40
C VAL A 371 -3.14 27.30 -8.21
N GLU A 372 -4.36 27.76 -8.40
CA GLU A 372 -4.65 29.07 -9.00
C GLU A 372 -4.78 30.12 -7.89
N ILE A 373 -3.92 31.13 -7.92
CA ILE A 373 -3.93 32.22 -6.94
C ILE A 373 -4.94 33.26 -7.37
N THR A 374 -5.95 33.47 -6.56
CA THR A 374 -6.98 34.48 -6.78
C THR A 374 -6.67 35.80 -6.06
N ASN A 375 -5.87 35.75 -5.01
CA ASN A 375 -5.33 36.91 -4.31
C ASN A 375 -3.95 36.60 -3.74
N THR A 376 -2.95 37.41 -4.07
CA THR A 376 -1.55 37.21 -3.65
C THR A 376 -1.34 37.48 -2.15
N GLY A 377 -2.24 38.17 -1.49
CA GLY A 377 -2.01 38.64 -0.12
C GLY A 377 -0.80 39.56 0.03
N SER A 378 -0.34 39.76 1.24
CA SER A 378 0.85 40.56 1.56
C SER A 378 1.43 40.20 2.93
N GLY A 379 2.70 40.52 3.16
CA GLY A 379 3.35 40.37 4.46
C GLY A 379 3.95 38.97 4.71
N TYR A 380 3.93 38.10 3.74
CA TYR A 380 4.64 36.81 3.84
C TYR A 380 6.15 37.02 3.71
N THR A 381 6.94 36.29 4.47
CA THR A 381 8.39 36.41 4.45
C THR A 381 9.06 35.12 4.03
N THR A 382 10.17 35.27 3.33
CA THR A 382 11.01 34.20 2.85
C THR A 382 12.33 34.07 3.62
N SER A 383 12.51 34.88 4.68
CA SER A 383 13.78 34.91 5.43
C SER A 383 13.56 34.66 6.90
N VAL A 384 14.18 33.62 7.42
CA VAL A 384 14.22 33.29 8.84
C VAL A 384 15.67 33.18 9.26
N GLY A 385 16.10 34.05 10.20
CA GLY A 385 17.46 34.00 10.72
C GLY A 385 18.57 34.25 9.68
N GLY A 386 18.23 34.86 8.53
CA GLY A 386 19.16 35.09 7.41
C GLY A 386 19.09 34.04 6.31
N ASN A 387 18.36 32.96 6.49
CA ASN A 387 18.17 31.91 5.50
C ASN A 387 16.91 32.16 4.65
N TYR A 388 16.99 31.83 3.37
CA TYR A 388 15.88 31.96 2.45
C TYR A 388 15.05 30.67 2.48
N ILE A 389 13.83 30.73 3.05
CA ILE A 389 12.93 29.59 3.15
C ILE A 389 11.57 29.99 2.55
N TRP A 390 11.10 29.23 1.59
CA TRP A 390 9.74 29.39 1.09
C TRP A 390 8.75 28.88 2.14
N PRO A 391 7.65 29.61 2.43
CA PRO A 391 6.63 29.13 3.32
C PRO A 391 6.00 27.83 2.83
N ASP A 392 5.84 26.85 3.71
CA ASP A 392 5.11 25.63 3.41
C ASP A 392 3.63 25.94 3.14
N VAL A 393 3.03 25.13 2.28
CA VAL A 393 1.60 25.18 1.99
C VAL A 393 0.93 23.93 2.50
N GLY A 394 0.02 24.10 3.45
CA GLY A 394 -0.85 23.03 3.91
C GLY A 394 -2.11 22.95 3.06
N PHE A 395 -2.49 21.73 2.73
CA PHE A 395 -3.75 21.39 2.07
C PHE A 395 -4.61 20.64 3.08
N SER A 396 -5.78 21.18 3.43
CA SER A 396 -6.66 20.61 4.44
C SER A 396 -8.03 20.28 3.85
N ASP A 397 -8.44 19.04 3.98
CA ASP A 397 -9.74 18.51 3.59
C ASP A 397 -10.19 17.45 4.60
N THR A 398 -11.48 17.12 4.60
CA THR A 398 -12.05 16.08 5.46
C THR A 398 -11.62 14.66 5.06
N ALA A 399 -11.27 14.45 3.80
CA ALA A 399 -10.90 13.15 3.25
C ALA A 399 -9.52 13.14 2.57
N GLY A 400 -8.96 14.32 2.23
CA GLY A 400 -7.68 14.42 1.52
C GLY A 400 -6.48 14.13 2.40
N LEU A 401 -5.48 13.46 1.83
CA LEU A 401 -4.26 13.03 2.51
C LEU A 401 -3.02 13.38 1.69
N GLN A 402 -1.94 13.73 2.39
CA GLN A 402 -0.56 13.80 1.89
C GLN A 402 -0.23 14.85 0.83
N ALA A 403 -1.11 15.79 0.49
CA ALA A 403 -0.69 16.88 -0.39
C ALA A 403 0.31 17.80 0.32
N THR A 404 1.39 18.13 -0.39
CA THR A 404 2.44 19.02 0.08
C THR A 404 2.81 20.04 -0.99
N GLY A 405 3.28 21.20 -0.56
CA GLY A 405 3.73 22.23 -1.46
C GLY A 405 4.36 23.40 -0.69
N TYR A 406 4.88 24.35 -1.44
CA TYR A 406 5.42 25.58 -0.86
C TYR A 406 4.98 26.82 -1.66
N ALA A 407 4.96 27.96 -0.99
CA ALA A 407 4.57 29.22 -1.59
C ALA A 407 5.80 30.03 -2.04
N VAL A 408 5.79 30.47 -3.27
CA VAL A 408 6.78 31.40 -3.81
C VAL A 408 6.35 32.82 -3.52
N VAL A 409 7.11 33.53 -2.68
CA VAL A 409 6.79 34.88 -2.21
C VAL A 409 7.63 35.92 -2.93
N GLN A 410 7.01 37.03 -3.36
CA GLN A 410 7.72 38.17 -3.96
C GLN A 410 8.27 39.13 -2.91
N GLY A 411 9.11 40.08 -3.34
CA GLY A 411 9.72 41.08 -2.46
C GLY A 411 8.77 42.03 -1.76
N ASP A 412 7.52 42.11 -2.20
CA ASP A 412 6.41 42.87 -1.55
C ASP A 412 5.67 42.05 -0.49
N GLY A 413 6.07 40.78 -0.31
CA GLY A 413 5.45 39.84 0.62
C GLY A 413 4.17 39.18 0.09
N GLY A 414 3.85 39.31 -1.20
CA GLY A 414 2.76 38.61 -1.84
C GLY A 414 3.13 37.21 -2.30
N VAL A 415 2.22 36.25 -2.21
CA VAL A 415 2.40 34.90 -2.76
C VAL A 415 2.18 34.94 -4.27
N TYR A 416 3.22 34.68 -5.01
CA TYR A 416 3.19 34.70 -6.47
C TYR A 416 2.80 33.35 -7.09
N ALA A 417 3.19 32.26 -6.45
CA ALA A 417 2.86 30.91 -6.87
C ALA A 417 2.80 29.97 -5.68
N VAL A 418 2.09 28.87 -5.87
CA VAL A 418 2.18 27.68 -5.03
C VAL A 418 2.70 26.54 -5.91
N VAL A 419 3.81 25.96 -5.49
CA VAL A 419 4.38 24.76 -6.13
C VAL A 419 3.88 23.55 -5.36
N VAL A 420 3.09 22.72 -6.00
CA VAL A 420 2.64 21.43 -5.44
C VAL A 420 3.77 20.43 -5.64
N THR A 421 4.31 19.89 -4.56
CA THR A 421 5.39 18.89 -4.59
C THR A 421 4.86 17.47 -4.53
N ASN A 422 3.73 17.27 -3.87
CA ASN A 422 2.93 16.04 -3.89
C ASN A 422 1.46 16.44 -3.98
N GLY A 423 0.74 15.90 -4.94
CA GLY A 423 -0.68 16.20 -5.13
C GLY A 423 -1.60 15.51 -4.13
N GLY A 424 -1.09 14.53 -3.37
CA GLY A 424 -1.87 13.74 -2.45
C GLY A 424 -3.01 12.98 -3.12
N GLU A 425 -4.00 12.59 -2.34
CA GLU A 425 -5.17 11.87 -2.85
C GLU A 425 -6.42 12.12 -2.00
N GLY A 426 -7.59 11.84 -2.59
CA GLY A 426 -8.88 11.88 -1.88
C GLY A 426 -9.43 13.27 -1.60
N TYR A 427 -8.86 14.32 -2.17
CA TYR A 427 -9.34 15.70 -1.97
C TYR A 427 -10.69 15.92 -2.65
N LEU A 428 -11.64 16.46 -1.91
CA LEU A 428 -12.97 16.83 -2.41
C LEU A 428 -13.13 18.35 -2.51
N ASP A 429 -12.64 19.08 -1.50
CA ASP A 429 -12.76 20.53 -1.39
C ASP A 429 -11.63 21.08 -0.49
N PRO A 430 -10.36 21.00 -0.93
CA PRO A 430 -9.22 21.35 -0.08
C PRO A 430 -9.13 22.85 0.15
N SER A 431 -8.98 23.24 1.41
CA SER A 431 -8.53 24.57 1.79
C SER A 431 -7.01 24.66 1.73
N ILE A 432 -6.51 25.79 1.23
CA ILE A 432 -5.09 26.04 1.06
C ILE A 432 -4.60 27.06 2.06
N LEU A 433 -3.59 26.70 2.84
CA LEU A 433 -3.03 27.52 3.89
C LEU A 433 -1.53 27.73 3.68
N VAL A 434 -1.10 28.98 3.56
CA VAL A 434 0.33 29.33 3.53
C VAL A 434 0.84 29.43 4.97
N GLN A 435 1.76 28.55 5.35
CA GLN A 435 2.40 28.50 6.66
C GLN A 435 3.66 29.38 6.65
N SER A 436 3.55 30.63 7.10
CA SER A 436 4.69 31.54 7.19
C SER A 436 5.01 31.83 8.65
N GLN A 437 6.28 31.95 9.00
CA GLN A 437 6.72 32.34 10.35
C GLN A 437 6.39 33.80 10.71
N GLN A 438 6.10 34.64 9.73
CA GLN A 438 5.51 35.96 9.97
C GLN A 438 4.13 36.04 9.34
N ALA A 439 3.22 36.66 10.04
CA ALA A 439 1.83 36.77 9.65
C ALA A 439 1.69 37.50 8.31
N GLY A 440 1.46 36.78 7.25
CA GLY A 440 0.89 37.31 6.02
C GLY A 440 -0.63 37.38 6.11
N SER A 441 -1.28 38.14 5.25
CA SER A 441 -2.73 38.26 5.21
C SER A 441 -3.26 38.40 3.78
N GLY A 442 -4.51 38.00 3.58
CA GLY A 442 -5.24 38.25 2.34
C GLY A 442 -4.94 37.27 1.20
N PHE A 443 -4.15 36.22 1.44
CA PHE A 443 -3.97 35.17 0.41
C PHE A 443 -5.26 34.42 0.16
N ALA A 444 -5.58 34.20 -1.11
CA ALA A 444 -6.67 33.33 -1.53
C ALA A 444 -6.26 32.56 -2.79
N ALA A 445 -6.59 31.28 -2.83
CA ALA A 445 -6.24 30.42 -3.95
C ALA A 445 -7.23 29.25 -4.07
N VAL A 446 -7.25 28.65 -5.24
CA VAL A 446 -8.07 27.48 -5.59
C VAL A 446 -7.15 26.34 -6.00
N ALA A 447 -7.34 25.17 -5.42
CA ALA A 447 -6.65 23.97 -5.86
C ALA A 447 -7.28 23.44 -7.16
N ILE A 448 -6.45 22.96 -8.07
CA ILE A 448 -6.87 22.41 -9.36
C ILE A 448 -6.65 20.89 -9.32
N PRO A 449 -7.70 20.08 -9.48
CA PRO A 449 -7.58 18.63 -9.51
C PRO A 449 -6.87 18.15 -10.76
N ASP A 450 -6.23 16.99 -10.67
CA ASP A 450 -5.71 16.27 -11.82
C ASP A 450 -6.88 15.69 -12.63
N PRO A 451 -7.07 16.10 -13.88
CA PRO A 451 -8.15 15.60 -14.71
C PRO A 451 -8.01 14.10 -15.04
N SER A 452 -6.83 13.51 -14.87
CA SER A 452 -6.59 12.07 -15.09
C SER A 452 -6.97 11.21 -13.90
N THR A 453 -7.01 11.78 -12.68
CA THR A 453 -7.28 11.05 -11.44
C THR A 453 -8.72 11.11 -10.95
N GLY A 454 -9.60 11.80 -11.66
CA GLY A 454 -11.02 11.92 -11.36
C GLY A 454 -11.47 13.37 -11.13
N GLN A 455 -12.75 13.60 -11.30
CA GLN A 455 -13.36 14.92 -11.05
C GLN A 455 -13.77 15.02 -9.58
N TRP A 456 -13.49 16.17 -8.98
CA TRP A 456 -14.11 16.52 -7.71
C TRP A 456 -15.62 16.68 -7.91
N THR A 457 -16.39 16.03 -7.07
CA THR A 457 -17.86 16.12 -7.11
C THR A 457 -18.41 17.35 -6.38
N GLY A 458 -17.52 18.16 -5.82
CA GLY A 458 -17.86 19.42 -5.15
C GLY A 458 -18.17 20.54 -6.14
N SER A 459 -19.15 21.35 -5.83
CA SER A 459 -19.56 22.48 -6.64
C SER A 459 -18.41 23.45 -6.88
N SER A 460 -18.24 23.88 -8.11
CA SER A 460 -17.20 24.71 -8.71
C SER A 460 -17.06 26.14 -8.16
N ASN A 461 -17.25 26.37 -6.86
CA ASN A 461 -17.05 27.65 -6.20
C ASN A 461 -16.26 27.44 -4.91
N LEU A 462 -14.97 27.17 -5.06
CA LEU A 462 -14.02 27.29 -3.96
C LEU A 462 -13.88 28.74 -3.58
N ASN A 463 -14.64 29.16 -2.62
CA ASN A 463 -14.48 30.48 -2.00
C ASN A 463 -13.55 30.31 -0.80
N ILE A 464 -12.23 30.29 -1.06
CA ILE A 464 -11.25 30.25 0.02
C ILE A 464 -11.10 31.66 0.55
N THR A 465 -11.87 31.99 1.55
CA THR A 465 -11.64 33.15 2.35
C THR A 465 -10.66 32.82 3.47
N ASN A 466 -9.38 32.96 3.21
CA ASN A 466 -8.41 32.90 4.28
C ASN A 466 -8.34 34.27 4.95
N THR A 467 -9.00 34.42 6.06
CA THR A 467 -8.77 35.51 6.99
C THR A 467 -7.59 35.12 7.90
N GLY A 468 -6.41 34.94 7.31
CA GLY A 468 -5.21 34.65 8.09
C GLY A 468 -4.76 35.88 8.88
N SER A 469 -4.97 35.86 10.18
CA SER A 469 -4.26 36.71 11.11
C SER A 469 -3.60 35.85 12.16
N GLY A 470 -2.26 35.94 12.26
CA GLY A 470 -1.53 35.41 13.39
C GLY A 470 -1.31 33.90 13.42
N TYR A 471 -0.49 33.37 12.50
CA TYR A 471 0.12 32.07 12.71
C TYR A 471 1.36 32.22 13.58
N SER A 472 1.24 31.93 14.85
CA SER A 472 2.37 31.67 15.74
C SER A 472 2.54 30.17 15.87
N SER A 473 3.77 29.71 15.75
CA SER A 473 4.33 28.38 15.91
C SER A 473 3.58 27.47 16.86
#